data_2e8e23ecf27dbe8bb6c0cf93a3f8993c
#
_entry.id   2e8e23ecf27dbe8bb6c0cf93a3f8993c
#
_cell.length_a   1.000
_cell.length_b   1.000
_cell.length_c   1.000
_cell.angle_alpha   90.00
_cell.angle_beta   90.00
_cell.angle_gamma   90.00
#
_symmetry.space_group_name_H-M   'P 1'
#
loop_
_entity.id
_entity.type
_entity.pdbx_description
1 polymer ?
#
loop_
_entity_poly.entity_id
_entity_poly.type
_entity_poly.pdbx_seq_one_letter_code
_entity_poly.pdbx_strand_id
1 'polypeptide(L)'
;MTSLLQETFPQASVVEAHSDLLGAARALCGHNYGIASILGTGANSCLYDGNGIIQHTPALGYILGDEGSGSVLGKRFIHDLYGGKLSEEIKTMFEKETRLNLPEIIKRVYRQPLANRFLASLSEFIGNHLDDAGVRAVVIDNFVDFLRYHIQPYNRPDLPVSFVGSVAWHYQDELREAAERLNFQLGTVLKTPLAGLVRYHKL
;
A
#
# COMPACT_ATOMS: atom_id res chain seq x y z
N MET A 1 9.44 -20.80 11.57
CA MET A 1 7.98 -20.71 11.34
C MET A 1 7.41 -22.06 10.88
N THR A 2 7.96 -22.71 9.88
CA THR A 2 7.50 -24.01 9.35
C THR A 2 7.49 -25.12 10.44
N SER A 3 8.54 -25.21 11.29
CA SER A 3 8.58 -26.18 12.40
C SER A 3 7.46 -26.01 13.40
N LEU A 4 7.16 -24.77 13.80
CA LEU A 4 6.06 -24.48 14.73
C LEU A 4 4.68 -24.83 14.11
N LEU A 5 4.50 -24.57 12.83
CA LEU A 5 3.28 -24.96 12.13
C LEU A 5 3.14 -26.48 12.01
N GLN A 6 4.25 -27.22 11.78
CA GLN A 6 4.24 -28.68 11.74
C GLN A 6 3.85 -29.28 13.11
N GLU A 7 4.33 -28.69 14.20
CA GLU A 7 3.94 -29.08 15.57
C GLU A 7 2.45 -28.81 15.86
N THR A 8 1.95 -27.66 15.33
CA THR A 8 0.54 -27.27 15.53
C THR A 8 -0.43 -28.11 14.70
N PHE A 9 0.01 -28.54 13.50
CA PHE A 9 -0.79 -29.32 12.57
C PHE A 9 -0.12 -30.65 12.21
N PRO A 10 0.00 -31.60 13.18
CA PRO A 10 0.76 -32.84 12.99
C PRO A 10 0.17 -33.78 11.92
N GLN A 11 -1.10 -33.59 11.57
CA GLN A 11 -1.77 -34.38 10.53
C GLN A 11 -1.58 -33.80 9.12
N ALA A 12 -0.98 -32.62 8.99
CA ALA A 12 -0.75 -32.03 7.68
C ALA A 12 0.39 -32.76 6.95
N SER A 13 0.13 -33.25 5.74
CA SER A 13 1.14 -33.92 4.90
C SER A 13 2.18 -32.95 4.36
N VAL A 14 1.81 -31.66 4.18
CA VAL A 14 2.68 -30.59 3.72
C VAL A 14 2.40 -29.33 4.53
N VAL A 15 3.47 -28.70 5.02
CA VAL A 15 3.44 -27.40 5.70
C VAL A 15 4.45 -26.49 5.06
N GLU A 16 3.96 -25.38 4.48
CA GLU A 16 4.78 -24.37 3.84
C GLU A 16 4.52 -22.99 4.45
N ALA A 17 5.55 -22.18 4.54
CA ALA A 17 5.45 -20.77 4.95
C ALA A 17 6.07 -19.89 3.86
N HIS A 18 5.27 -19.02 3.30
CA HIS A 18 5.67 -18.12 2.23
C HIS A 18 5.56 -16.65 2.67
N SER A 19 6.09 -15.74 1.85
CA SER A 19 5.93 -14.30 2.07
C SER A 19 4.47 -13.87 1.90
N ASP A 20 4.09 -12.78 2.54
CA ASP A 20 2.81 -12.12 2.35
C ASP A 20 2.60 -11.68 0.89
N LEU A 21 3.69 -11.29 0.21
CA LEU A 21 3.68 -10.91 -1.20
C LEU A 21 3.26 -12.07 -2.12
N LEU A 22 3.73 -13.31 -1.88
CA LEU A 22 3.27 -14.47 -2.64
C LEU A 22 1.80 -14.76 -2.33
N GLY A 23 1.38 -14.60 -1.07
CA GLY A 23 -0.03 -14.70 -0.69
C GLY A 23 -0.90 -13.67 -1.42
N ALA A 24 -0.43 -12.43 -1.53
CA ALA A 24 -1.10 -11.38 -2.29
C ALA A 24 -1.20 -11.72 -3.79
N ALA A 25 -0.11 -12.20 -4.40
CA ALA A 25 -0.09 -12.60 -5.81
C ALA A 25 -1.09 -13.72 -6.10
N ARG A 26 -1.11 -14.77 -5.29
CA ARG A 26 -2.08 -15.86 -5.38
C ARG A 26 -3.53 -15.38 -5.22
N ALA A 27 -3.77 -14.47 -4.28
CA ALA A 27 -5.10 -13.92 -4.04
C ALA A 27 -5.63 -13.06 -5.18
N LEU A 28 -4.74 -12.30 -5.84
CA LEU A 28 -5.07 -11.33 -6.87
C LEU A 28 -5.09 -11.96 -8.27
N CYS A 29 -4.12 -12.79 -8.59
CA CYS A 29 -3.87 -13.30 -9.93
C CYS A 29 -4.32 -14.77 -10.11
N GLY A 30 -4.55 -15.50 -9.00
CA GLY A 30 -4.85 -16.95 -9.08
C GLY A 30 -3.68 -17.70 -9.72
N HIS A 31 -3.96 -18.42 -10.79
CA HIS A 31 -2.97 -19.17 -11.57
C HIS A 31 -2.58 -18.46 -12.89
N ASN A 32 -2.90 -17.17 -13.00
CA ASN A 32 -2.60 -16.39 -14.20
C ASN A 32 -1.37 -15.49 -14.00
N TYR A 33 -0.76 -15.11 -15.10
CA TYR A 33 0.22 -14.03 -15.11
C TYR A 33 -0.41 -12.72 -14.64
N GLY A 34 0.34 -11.94 -13.86
CA GLY A 34 -0.14 -10.63 -13.39
C GLY A 34 0.89 -9.86 -12.58
N ILE A 35 0.57 -8.60 -12.33
CA ILE A 35 1.31 -7.76 -11.40
C ILE A 35 0.47 -7.64 -10.13
N ALA A 36 1.04 -8.08 -9.00
CA ALA A 36 0.39 -8.03 -7.69
C ALA A 36 1.08 -7.01 -6.79
N SER A 37 0.29 -6.19 -6.10
CA SER A 37 0.77 -5.12 -5.24
C SER A 37 0.07 -5.14 -3.89
N ILE A 38 0.82 -4.84 -2.83
CA ILE A 38 0.30 -4.62 -1.47
C ILE A 38 0.42 -3.14 -1.16
N LEU A 39 -0.69 -2.48 -0.82
CA LEU A 39 -0.70 -1.10 -0.31
C LEU A 39 -1.43 -1.03 1.02
N GLY A 40 -0.66 -1.04 2.09
CA GLY A 40 -1.10 -0.95 3.48
C GLY A 40 -0.27 0.07 4.25
N THR A 41 0.18 -0.26 5.47
CA THR A 41 1.14 0.57 6.21
C THR A 41 2.45 0.74 5.45
N GLY A 42 2.96 -0.33 4.82
CA GLY A 42 4.05 -0.33 3.83
C GLY A 42 3.52 -0.65 2.44
N ALA A 43 4.42 -0.72 1.45
CA ALA A 43 4.12 -1.06 0.07
C ALA A 43 5.05 -2.16 -0.45
N ASN A 44 4.52 -2.99 -1.36
CA ASN A 44 5.32 -4.03 -2.02
C ASN A 44 4.65 -4.42 -3.35
N SER A 45 5.43 -4.97 -4.29
CA SER A 45 4.89 -5.45 -5.56
C SER A 45 5.71 -6.58 -6.14
N CYS A 46 5.11 -7.36 -7.04
CA CYS A 46 5.83 -8.38 -7.82
C CYS A 46 5.19 -8.63 -9.18
N LEU A 47 6.01 -9.12 -10.10
CA LEU A 47 5.56 -9.79 -11.31
C LEU A 47 5.44 -11.29 -10.99
N TYR A 48 4.28 -11.85 -11.27
CA TYR A 48 3.89 -13.21 -10.93
C TYR A 48 3.52 -14.00 -12.18
N ASP A 49 3.96 -15.26 -12.30
CA ASP A 49 3.77 -16.09 -13.49
C ASP A 49 2.61 -17.10 -13.39
N GLY A 50 1.81 -17.02 -12.33
CA GLY A 50 0.76 -18.00 -12.04
C GLY A 50 1.19 -19.08 -11.05
N ASN A 51 2.48 -19.20 -10.76
CA ASN A 51 3.08 -20.19 -9.88
C ASN A 51 3.92 -19.54 -8.78
N GLY A 52 4.81 -18.63 -9.20
CA GLY A 52 5.78 -17.96 -8.33
C GLY A 52 6.05 -16.52 -8.71
N ILE A 53 6.78 -15.84 -7.85
CA ILE A 53 7.28 -14.49 -8.10
C ILE A 53 8.51 -14.61 -9.00
N ILE A 54 8.44 -14.00 -10.20
CA ILE A 54 9.54 -14.03 -11.18
C ILE A 54 10.36 -12.74 -11.19
N GLN A 55 9.76 -11.63 -10.71
CA GLN A 55 10.48 -10.36 -10.55
C GLN A 55 9.87 -9.61 -9.36
N HIS A 56 10.72 -8.89 -8.63
CA HIS A 56 10.36 -8.13 -7.46
C HIS A 56 11.17 -6.84 -7.40
N THR A 57 10.50 -5.70 -7.28
CA THR A 57 11.17 -4.43 -6.98
C THR A 57 11.53 -4.38 -5.50
N PRO A 58 12.75 -3.93 -5.12
CA PRO A 58 13.18 -3.94 -3.73
C PRO A 58 12.24 -3.13 -2.82
N ALA A 59 11.77 -3.74 -1.74
CA ALA A 59 11.06 -3.06 -0.67
C ALA A 59 12.08 -2.40 0.27
N LEU A 60 12.18 -1.08 0.23
CA LEU A 60 13.19 -0.31 0.97
C LEU A 60 12.69 0.20 2.32
N GLY A 61 11.42 -0.05 2.65
CA GLY A 61 10.77 0.43 3.87
C GLY A 61 10.42 1.93 3.80
N TYR A 62 9.67 2.40 4.79
CA TYR A 62 9.02 3.73 4.77
C TYR A 62 9.99 4.93 4.80
N ILE A 63 11.25 4.73 5.15
CA ILE A 63 12.27 5.79 5.15
C ILE A 63 12.83 6.00 3.75
N LEU A 64 13.17 4.91 3.06
CA LEU A 64 13.91 4.93 1.80
C LEU A 64 13.05 4.62 0.57
N GLY A 65 11.81 4.18 0.78
CA GLY A 65 10.88 3.75 -0.26
C GLY A 65 9.46 3.68 0.28
N ASP A 66 8.74 2.57 -0.01
CA ASP A 66 7.34 2.31 0.33
C ASP A 66 6.37 3.36 -0.27
N GLU A 67 6.72 3.99 -1.41
CA GLU A 67 5.80 4.85 -2.15
C GLU A 67 4.45 4.13 -2.33
N GLY A 68 3.36 4.87 -2.31
CA GLY A 68 2.00 4.30 -2.36
C GLY A 68 1.47 3.80 -1.02
N SER A 69 2.31 3.61 -0.01
CA SER A 69 1.89 3.16 1.32
C SER A 69 1.23 4.27 2.14
N GLY A 70 0.50 3.87 3.19
CA GLY A 70 -0.07 4.79 4.16
C GLY A 70 0.99 5.56 4.95
N SER A 71 2.14 4.95 5.23
CA SER A 71 3.23 5.62 5.95
C SER A 71 3.88 6.73 5.10
N VAL A 72 4.09 6.49 3.81
CA VAL A 72 4.60 7.52 2.90
C VAL A 72 3.54 8.57 2.61
N LEU A 73 2.28 8.18 2.46
CA LEU A 73 1.15 9.11 2.33
C LEU A 73 1.10 10.08 3.52
N GLY A 74 1.14 9.56 4.75
CA GLY A 74 1.16 10.41 5.95
C GLY A 74 2.38 11.29 6.04
N LYS A 75 3.56 10.80 5.67
CA LYS A 75 4.80 11.59 5.60
C LYS A 75 4.68 12.75 4.61
N ARG A 76 4.16 12.50 3.39
CA ARG A 76 3.92 13.53 2.37
C ARG A 76 2.91 14.55 2.83
N PHE A 77 1.80 14.09 3.39
CA PHE A 77 0.76 14.96 3.90
C PHE A 77 1.31 15.94 4.96
N ILE A 78 2.05 15.45 5.96
CA ILE A 78 2.66 16.31 6.98
C ILE A 78 3.68 17.27 6.37
N HIS A 79 4.50 16.81 5.43
CA HIS A 79 5.45 17.66 4.72
C HIS A 79 4.73 18.81 4.00
N ASP A 80 3.68 18.51 3.25
CA ASP A 80 2.96 19.52 2.44
C ASP A 80 2.09 20.43 3.32
N LEU A 81 1.56 19.91 4.43
CA LEU A 81 0.78 20.68 5.41
C LEU A 81 1.65 21.76 6.10
N TYR A 82 2.77 21.38 6.65
CA TYR A 82 3.67 22.32 7.35
C TYR A 82 4.66 23.02 6.42
N GLY A 83 4.82 22.54 5.19
CA GLY A 83 5.57 23.19 4.12
C GLY A 83 4.80 24.28 3.37
N GLY A 84 3.51 24.48 3.69
CA GLY A 84 2.68 25.54 3.12
C GLY A 84 2.15 25.25 1.71
N LYS A 85 2.14 23.99 1.27
CA LYS A 85 1.48 23.58 0.02
C LYS A 85 -0.02 23.36 0.20
N LEU A 86 -0.44 22.91 1.40
CA LEU A 86 -1.84 22.79 1.75
C LEU A 86 -2.32 24.08 2.44
N SER A 87 -3.63 24.32 2.39
CA SER A 87 -4.22 25.54 2.94
C SER A 87 -4.15 25.60 4.48
N GLU A 88 -4.12 26.81 5.05
CA GLU A 88 -4.23 27.00 6.50
C GLU A 88 -5.55 26.50 7.07
N GLU A 89 -6.59 26.40 6.23
CA GLU A 89 -7.89 25.81 6.61
C GLU A 89 -7.74 24.31 6.87
N ILE A 90 -7.12 23.55 5.97
CA ILE A 90 -6.83 22.12 6.15
C ILE A 90 -5.95 21.90 7.37
N LYS A 91 -4.94 22.74 7.60
CA LYS A 91 -4.08 22.64 8.77
C LYS A 91 -4.86 22.86 10.08
N THR A 92 -5.72 23.86 10.11
CA THR A 92 -6.57 24.13 11.28
C THR A 92 -7.52 22.98 11.56
N MET A 93 -8.15 22.40 10.52
CA MET A 93 -9.01 21.22 10.65
C MET A 93 -8.22 20.01 11.15
N PHE A 94 -7.04 19.76 10.58
CA PHE A 94 -6.16 18.67 10.98
C PHE A 94 -5.80 18.75 12.48
N GLU A 95 -5.31 19.89 12.93
CA GLU A 95 -4.92 20.08 14.34
C GLU A 95 -6.11 19.95 15.30
N LYS A 96 -7.29 20.43 14.90
CA LYS A 96 -8.53 20.35 15.69
C LYS A 96 -9.04 18.91 15.80
N GLU A 97 -9.15 18.19 14.68
CA GLU A 97 -9.74 16.84 14.63
C GLU A 97 -8.82 15.79 15.22
N THR A 98 -7.53 15.84 14.87
CA THR A 98 -6.54 14.86 15.32
C THR A 98 -5.94 15.16 16.69
N ARG A 99 -6.05 16.43 17.15
CA ARG A 99 -5.36 16.97 18.32
C ARG A 99 -3.83 16.84 18.23
N LEU A 100 -3.31 16.79 17.02
CA LEU A 100 -1.88 16.75 16.75
C LEU A 100 -1.40 18.13 16.34
N ASN A 101 -0.27 18.54 16.91
CA ASN A 101 0.50 19.71 16.48
C ASN A 101 1.90 19.27 16.04
N LEU A 102 2.67 20.17 15.44
CA LEU A 102 4.00 19.85 14.95
C LEU A 102 4.94 19.25 16.03
N PRO A 103 5.04 19.79 17.27
CA PRO A 103 5.84 19.19 18.32
C PRO A 103 5.45 17.73 18.65
N GLU A 104 4.15 17.42 18.71
CA GLU A 104 3.68 16.06 19.00
C GLU A 104 3.97 15.11 17.84
N ILE A 105 3.82 15.56 16.60
CA ILE A 105 4.17 14.78 15.40
C ILE A 105 5.66 14.45 15.39
N ILE A 106 6.53 15.45 15.62
CA ILE A 106 7.99 15.25 15.71
C ILE A 106 8.34 14.25 16.81
N LYS A 107 7.70 14.36 17.98
CA LYS A 107 7.89 13.40 19.08
C LYS A 107 7.49 11.98 18.66
N ARG A 108 6.35 11.78 18.00
CA ARG A 108 5.87 10.45 17.57
C ARG A 108 6.76 9.85 16.49
N VAL A 109 7.25 10.66 15.57
CA VAL A 109 8.09 10.16 14.46
C VAL A 109 9.51 9.85 14.91
N TYR A 110 10.11 10.70 15.77
CA TYR A 110 11.55 10.59 16.08
C TYR A 110 11.87 10.04 17.47
N ARG A 111 10.88 9.96 18.36
CA ARG A 111 11.11 9.60 19.78
C ARG A 111 10.26 8.43 20.26
N GLN A 112 9.34 7.93 19.43
CA GLN A 112 8.46 6.82 19.79
C GLN A 112 8.62 5.65 18.81
N PRO A 113 8.32 4.41 19.24
CA PRO A 113 8.34 3.26 18.35
C PRO A 113 7.17 3.32 17.35
N LEU A 114 7.28 2.54 16.28
CA LEU A 114 6.23 2.36 15.27
C LEU A 114 5.82 3.64 14.52
N ALA A 115 6.80 4.51 14.22
CA ALA A 115 6.58 5.74 13.48
C ALA A 115 5.86 5.51 12.14
N ASN A 116 6.13 4.40 11.46
CA ASN A 116 5.44 4.01 10.23
C ASN A 116 3.93 3.80 10.44
N ARG A 117 3.52 3.16 11.54
CA ARG A 117 2.09 2.98 11.87
C ARG A 117 1.42 4.29 12.23
N PHE A 118 2.12 5.14 12.97
CA PHE A 118 1.64 6.49 13.28
C PHE A 118 1.41 7.30 11.99
N LEU A 119 2.40 7.33 11.10
CA LEU A 119 2.25 8.03 9.82
C LEU A 119 1.09 7.43 8.99
N ALA A 120 0.98 6.11 8.91
CA ALA A 120 -0.12 5.46 8.20
C ALA A 120 -1.50 5.75 8.81
N SER A 121 -1.60 5.98 10.12
CA SER A 121 -2.89 6.33 10.76
C SER A 121 -3.44 7.68 10.32
N LEU A 122 -2.60 8.57 9.79
CA LEU A 122 -3.04 9.86 9.25
C LEU A 122 -3.90 9.70 7.99
N SER A 123 -3.87 8.54 7.35
CA SER A 123 -4.71 8.24 6.17
C SER A 123 -6.21 8.33 6.47
N GLU A 124 -6.64 8.19 7.72
CA GLU A 124 -8.06 8.39 8.10
C GLU A 124 -8.47 9.85 7.90
N PHE A 125 -7.70 10.80 8.41
CA PHE A 125 -7.96 12.23 8.20
C PHE A 125 -7.91 12.58 6.72
N ILE A 126 -6.86 12.13 6.02
CA ILE A 126 -6.67 12.39 4.58
C ILE A 126 -7.88 11.89 3.78
N GLY A 127 -8.36 10.67 4.05
CA GLY A 127 -9.51 10.08 3.36
C GLY A 127 -10.83 10.83 3.62
N ASN A 128 -11.00 11.44 4.78
CA ASN A 128 -12.17 12.22 5.11
C ASN A 128 -12.18 13.64 4.47
N HIS A 129 -11.04 14.07 3.89
CA HIS A 129 -10.88 15.42 3.34
C HIS A 129 -10.44 15.42 1.86
N LEU A 130 -10.82 14.38 1.10
CA LEU A 130 -10.51 14.28 -0.34
C LEU A 130 -11.23 15.30 -1.22
N ASP A 131 -12.23 15.97 -0.69
CA ASP A 131 -12.91 17.11 -1.36
C ASP A 131 -11.97 18.31 -1.52
N ASP A 132 -10.94 18.45 -0.67
CA ASP A 132 -9.86 19.41 -0.87
C ASP A 132 -8.90 18.93 -1.98
N ALA A 133 -8.75 19.76 -3.01
CA ALA A 133 -7.95 19.43 -4.19
C ALA A 133 -6.46 19.21 -3.85
N GLY A 134 -5.93 19.92 -2.84
CA GLY A 134 -4.55 19.77 -2.39
C GLY A 134 -4.34 18.44 -1.68
N VAL A 135 -5.26 18.08 -0.76
CA VAL A 135 -5.23 16.78 -0.06
C VAL A 135 -5.36 15.63 -1.06
N ARG A 136 -6.28 15.73 -2.01
CA ARG A 136 -6.48 14.73 -3.05
C ARG A 136 -5.23 14.57 -3.93
N ALA A 137 -4.57 15.67 -4.28
CA ALA A 137 -3.33 15.64 -5.07
C ALA A 137 -2.20 14.89 -4.34
N VAL A 138 -2.05 15.05 -3.03
CA VAL A 138 -1.07 14.31 -2.22
C VAL A 138 -1.28 12.79 -2.35
N VAL A 139 -2.54 12.33 -2.35
CA VAL A 139 -2.87 10.89 -2.50
C VAL A 139 -2.52 10.40 -3.90
N ILE A 140 -2.92 11.13 -4.93
CA ILE A 140 -2.67 10.76 -6.33
C ILE A 140 -1.16 10.71 -6.60
N ASP A 141 -0.41 11.72 -6.17
CA ASP A 141 1.04 11.79 -6.37
C ASP A 141 1.78 10.64 -5.63
N ASN A 142 1.27 10.21 -4.47
CA ASN A 142 1.80 9.04 -3.78
C ASN A 142 1.63 7.76 -4.60
N PHE A 143 0.49 7.57 -5.28
CA PHE A 143 0.27 6.43 -6.16
C PHE A 143 1.01 6.54 -7.50
N VAL A 144 1.13 7.75 -8.05
CA VAL A 144 1.95 7.97 -9.24
C VAL A 144 3.38 7.54 -9.00
N ASP A 145 3.97 7.89 -7.85
CA ASP A 145 5.32 7.47 -7.52
C ASP A 145 5.42 5.95 -7.30
N PHE A 146 4.43 5.32 -6.66
CA PHE A 146 4.38 3.86 -6.57
C PHE A 146 4.42 3.20 -7.96
N LEU A 147 3.58 3.66 -8.87
CA LEU A 147 3.51 3.09 -10.21
C LEU A 147 4.82 3.29 -10.98
N ARG A 148 5.47 4.45 -10.84
CA ARG A 148 6.76 4.73 -11.48
C ARG A 148 7.90 3.90 -10.91
N TYR A 149 8.03 3.82 -9.59
CA TYR A 149 9.19 3.19 -8.96
C TYR A 149 9.03 1.68 -8.79
N HIS A 150 7.80 1.18 -8.61
CA HIS A 150 7.58 -0.22 -8.28
C HIS A 150 6.96 -1.03 -9.43
N ILE A 151 6.17 -0.42 -10.31
CA ILE A 151 5.45 -1.13 -11.37
C ILE A 151 6.12 -0.97 -12.73
N GLN A 152 6.48 0.25 -13.11
CA GLN A 152 7.12 0.54 -14.39
C GLN A 152 8.38 -0.32 -14.68
N PRO A 153 9.24 -0.65 -13.69
CA PRO A 153 10.41 -1.50 -13.92
C PRO A 153 10.09 -2.93 -14.38
N TYR A 154 8.87 -3.44 -14.19
CA TYR A 154 8.49 -4.76 -14.72
C TYR A 154 8.36 -4.77 -16.23
N ASN A 155 8.18 -3.60 -16.87
CA ASN A 155 8.07 -3.43 -18.32
C ASN A 155 7.02 -4.37 -18.96
N ARG A 156 5.84 -4.47 -18.33
CA ARG A 156 4.71 -5.30 -18.74
C ARG A 156 3.42 -4.48 -18.85
N PRO A 157 3.35 -3.57 -19.84
CA PRO A 157 2.17 -2.72 -20.05
C PRO A 157 0.92 -3.51 -20.49
N ASP A 158 1.11 -4.76 -20.92
CA ASP A 158 0.07 -5.71 -21.31
C ASP A 158 -0.67 -6.32 -20.12
N LEU A 159 -0.11 -6.24 -18.91
CA LEU A 159 -0.68 -6.83 -17.70
C LEU A 159 -1.38 -5.80 -16.83
N PRO A 160 -2.58 -6.14 -16.31
CA PRO A 160 -3.22 -5.30 -15.31
C PRO A 160 -2.45 -5.33 -14.00
N VAL A 161 -2.42 -4.19 -13.31
CA VAL A 161 -1.85 -4.06 -11.97
C VAL A 161 -2.95 -4.25 -10.94
N SER A 162 -2.86 -5.31 -10.15
CA SER A 162 -3.84 -5.65 -9.12
C SER A 162 -3.31 -5.34 -7.72
N PHE A 163 -4.22 -4.97 -6.81
CA PHE A 163 -3.87 -4.43 -5.50
C PHE A 163 -4.61 -5.14 -4.37
N VAL A 164 -3.92 -5.29 -3.24
CA VAL A 164 -4.52 -5.70 -1.97
C VAL A 164 -4.02 -4.80 -0.84
N GLY A 165 -4.91 -4.46 0.09
CA GLY A 165 -4.59 -3.66 1.27
C GLY A 165 -5.56 -2.52 1.51
N SER A 166 -5.56 -2.01 2.74
CA SER A 166 -6.51 -0.97 3.16
C SER A 166 -6.33 0.34 2.40
N VAL A 167 -5.09 0.74 2.10
CA VAL A 167 -4.82 1.99 1.37
C VAL A 167 -5.34 1.90 -0.06
N ALA A 168 -5.00 0.84 -0.81
CA ALA A 168 -5.54 0.64 -2.15
C ALA A 168 -7.08 0.58 -2.16
N TRP A 169 -7.66 -0.07 -1.14
CA TRP A 169 -9.11 -0.22 -1.03
C TRP A 169 -9.84 1.09 -0.76
N HIS A 170 -9.32 1.93 0.14
CA HIS A 170 -10.01 3.16 0.53
C HIS A 170 -9.82 4.31 -0.48
N TYR A 171 -8.76 4.28 -1.29
CA TYR A 171 -8.42 5.30 -2.27
C TYR A 171 -8.49 4.80 -3.72
N GLN A 172 -9.49 3.94 -4.03
CA GLN A 172 -9.59 3.31 -5.35
C GLN A 172 -9.73 4.31 -6.50
N ASP A 173 -10.40 5.42 -6.27
CA ASP A 173 -10.64 6.44 -7.30
C ASP A 173 -9.35 7.22 -7.60
N GLU A 174 -8.59 7.59 -6.57
CA GLU A 174 -7.29 8.24 -6.71
C GLU A 174 -6.24 7.29 -7.32
N LEU A 175 -6.31 6.01 -6.96
CA LEU A 175 -5.44 4.97 -7.54
C LEU A 175 -5.76 4.77 -9.03
N ARG A 176 -7.04 4.78 -9.41
CA ARG A 176 -7.46 4.70 -10.82
C ARG A 176 -6.96 5.91 -11.60
N GLU A 177 -7.14 7.11 -11.08
CA GLU A 177 -6.65 8.31 -11.72
C GLU A 177 -5.11 8.29 -11.89
N ALA A 178 -4.36 7.85 -10.88
CA ALA A 178 -2.91 7.70 -10.97
C ALA A 178 -2.51 6.68 -12.05
N ALA A 179 -3.22 5.55 -12.14
CA ALA A 179 -2.98 4.53 -13.17
C ALA A 179 -3.26 5.07 -14.58
N GLU A 180 -4.36 5.79 -14.77
CA GLU A 180 -4.73 6.41 -16.04
C GLU A 180 -3.69 7.46 -16.49
N ARG A 181 -3.18 8.29 -15.57
CA ARG A 181 -2.12 9.28 -15.86
C ARG A 181 -0.83 8.65 -16.42
N LEU A 182 -0.57 7.41 -16.08
CA LEU A 182 0.64 6.68 -16.49
C LEU A 182 0.36 5.56 -17.52
N ASN A 183 -0.88 5.48 -18.03
CA ASN A 183 -1.33 4.46 -18.97
C ASN A 183 -1.19 3.02 -18.44
N PHE A 184 -1.35 2.81 -17.13
CA PHE A 184 -1.47 1.48 -16.55
C PHE A 184 -2.93 1.03 -16.52
N GLN A 185 -3.15 -0.25 -16.79
CA GLN A 185 -4.46 -0.88 -16.62
C GLN A 185 -4.62 -1.29 -15.14
N LEU A 186 -5.63 -0.73 -14.47
CA LEU A 186 -5.99 -1.14 -13.12
C LEU A 186 -6.73 -2.50 -13.17
N GLY A 187 -6.23 -3.46 -12.40
CA GLY A 187 -6.82 -4.77 -12.22
C GLY A 187 -7.75 -4.85 -11.01
N THR A 188 -7.73 -5.99 -10.34
CA THR A 188 -8.54 -6.24 -9.13
C THR A 188 -7.99 -5.47 -7.93
N VAL A 189 -8.88 -4.86 -7.15
CA VAL A 189 -8.53 -4.26 -5.84
C VAL A 189 -9.26 -5.01 -4.74
N LEU A 190 -8.52 -5.55 -3.76
CA LEU A 190 -9.05 -6.28 -2.61
C LEU A 190 -8.67 -5.57 -1.30
N LYS A 191 -9.62 -5.51 -0.35
CA LYS A 191 -9.32 -5.01 0.98
C LYS A 191 -8.39 -5.94 1.76
N THR A 192 -8.62 -7.25 1.63
CA THR A 192 -7.83 -8.31 2.28
C THR A 192 -7.63 -9.49 1.34
N PRO A 193 -6.55 -10.27 1.46
CA PRO A 193 -6.26 -11.38 0.54
C PRO A 193 -7.09 -12.64 0.80
N LEU A 194 -7.77 -12.76 1.95
CA LEU A 194 -8.36 -14.01 2.43
C LEU A 194 -9.30 -14.67 1.41
N ALA A 195 -10.27 -13.92 0.89
CA ALA A 195 -11.24 -14.49 -0.08
C ALA A 195 -10.56 -14.96 -1.38
N GLY A 196 -9.52 -14.26 -1.83
CA GLY A 196 -8.72 -14.64 -2.98
C GLY A 196 -7.90 -15.92 -2.72
N LEU A 197 -7.28 -16.03 -1.56
CA LEU A 197 -6.52 -17.22 -1.15
C LEU A 197 -7.43 -18.45 -1.03
N VAL A 198 -8.63 -18.28 -0.44
CA VAL A 198 -9.61 -19.38 -0.39
C VAL A 198 -9.98 -19.87 -1.79
N ARG A 199 -10.14 -18.96 -2.75
CA ARG A 199 -10.40 -19.34 -4.15
C ARG A 199 -9.21 -20.07 -4.78
N TYR A 200 -8.01 -19.57 -4.56
CA TYR A 200 -6.76 -20.16 -5.08
C TYR A 200 -6.58 -21.61 -4.63
N HIS A 201 -6.91 -21.94 -3.37
CA HIS A 201 -6.73 -23.27 -2.79
C HIS A 201 -7.94 -24.21 -2.96
N LYS A 202 -9.08 -23.74 -3.49
CA LYS A 202 -10.27 -24.57 -3.75
C LYS A 202 -10.33 -25.14 -5.16
N LEU A 203 -9.46 -24.69 -6.05
CA LEU A 203 -9.31 -25.19 -7.40
C LEU A 203 -8.23 -26.28 -7.43
#